data_af2c5341aebf62a844612673d330b7d1
#
_entry.id   af2c5341aebf62a844612673d330b7d1
#
_cell.length_a   1.000
_cell.length_b   1.000
_cell.length_c   1.000
_cell.angle_alpha   90.00
_cell.angle_beta   90.00
_cell.angle_gamma   90.00
#
_symmetry.space_group_name_H-M   'P 1'
#
loop_
_entity.id
_entity.type
_entity.pdbx_description
1 polymer ?
#
loop_
_entity_poly.entity_id
_entity_poly.type
_entity_poly.pdbx_seq_one_letter_code
_entity_poly.pdbx_strand_id
1 'polypeptide(L)'
;MIGLRSEIWKEGEYSYPAAYGFTPIIVSYVHEDEDIHPCMLVVPGGGYRYVSSSEADPAARTFYSAGYNVFVLAYTVNYLDEPLKLQPLMDIARAVRILRYHAGACRIDPSRLAVCGFSAGAHLCASLCVHYADISDPDPEYSSISARPDAAILSYPVITAGKYAHRDSFTALLGKDADEKELEYMSLENHVT
;
A
#
# COMPACT_ATOMS: atom_id res chain seq x y z
N MET A 1 18.30 1.26 -11.38
CA MET A 1 18.59 2.09 -10.17
C MET A 1 17.91 1.45 -8.97
N ILE A 2 18.66 1.14 -7.90
CA ILE A 2 18.15 0.41 -6.73
C ILE A 2 18.23 1.30 -5.49
N GLY A 3 17.15 1.32 -4.68
CA GLY A 3 17.12 1.97 -3.36
C GLY A 3 16.85 3.49 -3.38
N LEU A 4 16.41 4.06 -4.49
CA LEU A 4 15.98 5.46 -4.48
C LEU A 4 14.67 5.60 -3.69
N ARG A 5 14.65 6.53 -2.74
CA ARG A 5 13.49 6.84 -1.91
C ARG A 5 12.77 8.07 -2.46
N SER A 6 11.46 7.99 -2.58
CA SER A 6 10.61 9.09 -3.01
C SER A 6 9.39 9.19 -2.11
N GLU A 7 9.09 10.36 -1.60
CA GLU A 7 7.84 10.63 -0.88
C GLU A 7 6.65 10.53 -1.84
N ILE A 8 5.53 9.98 -1.35
CA ILE A 8 4.30 9.85 -2.16
C ILE A 8 3.36 11.02 -1.99
N TRP A 9 3.56 11.85 -0.97
CA TRP A 9 2.80 13.06 -0.72
C TRP A 9 3.68 14.28 -0.99
N LYS A 10 3.14 15.29 -1.66
CA LYS A 10 3.83 16.55 -1.88
C LYS A 10 3.97 17.32 -0.56
N GLU A 11 4.91 18.24 -0.51
CA GLU A 11 5.12 19.11 0.65
C GLU A 11 3.81 19.82 1.04
N GLY A 12 3.42 19.68 2.31
CA GLY A 12 2.19 20.24 2.86
C GLY A 12 0.90 19.44 2.62
N GLU A 13 0.92 18.39 1.80
CA GLU A 13 -0.26 17.51 1.58
C GLU A 13 -0.47 16.49 2.69
N TYR A 14 0.62 16.08 3.35
CA TYR A 14 0.58 15.06 4.38
C TYR A 14 0.84 15.65 5.76
N SER A 15 -0.13 15.48 6.66
CA SER A 15 -0.03 15.89 8.06
C SER A 15 -0.87 14.94 8.90
N TYR A 16 -0.32 13.76 9.21
CA TYR A 16 -1.03 12.76 10.00
C TYR A 16 -0.38 12.63 11.38
N PRO A 17 -1.08 12.98 12.47
CA PRO A 17 -0.49 13.04 13.81
C PRO A 17 0.10 11.70 14.25
N ALA A 18 -0.58 10.58 13.98
CA ALA A 18 -0.12 9.25 14.36
C ALA A 18 1.19 8.83 13.65
N ALA A 19 1.56 9.48 12.56
CA ALA A 19 2.80 9.20 11.83
C ALA A 19 4.06 9.74 12.53
N TYR A 20 3.93 10.58 13.55
CA TYR A 20 5.06 11.14 14.33
C TYR A 20 6.19 11.72 13.46
N GLY A 21 5.82 12.52 12.45
CA GLY A 21 6.76 13.15 11.52
C GLY A 21 7.30 12.23 10.42
N PHE A 22 6.83 10.99 10.32
CA PHE A 22 7.11 10.12 9.18
C PHE A 22 6.21 10.50 7.99
N THR A 23 6.80 10.57 6.80
CA THR A 23 6.06 10.70 5.55
C THR A 23 6.15 9.39 4.77
N PRO A 24 5.02 8.87 4.24
CA PRO A 24 5.02 7.67 3.41
C PRO A 24 5.90 7.80 2.17
N ILE A 25 6.66 6.74 1.89
CA ILE A 25 7.62 6.70 0.78
C ILE A 25 7.48 5.42 -0.04
N ILE A 26 7.96 5.48 -1.27
CA ILE A 26 8.30 4.30 -2.07
C ILE A 26 9.81 4.18 -2.24
N VAL A 27 10.31 2.94 -2.23
CA VAL A 27 11.71 2.61 -2.49
C VAL A 27 11.77 1.82 -3.79
N SER A 28 12.51 2.30 -4.78
CA SER A 28 12.53 1.73 -6.13
C SER A 28 13.65 0.70 -6.35
N TYR A 29 13.32 -0.32 -7.14
CA TYR A 29 14.22 -1.31 -7.71
C TYR A 29 13.91 -1.39 -9.20
N VAL A 30 14.58 -0.55 -10.01
CA VAL A 30 14.31 -0.36 -11.44
C VAL A 30 15.49 -0.83 -12.24
N HIS A 31 15.25 -1.65 -13.28
CA HIS A 31 16.26 -2.09 -14.23
C HIS A 31 16.85 -0.90 -14.99
N GLU A 32 18.13 -0.99 -15.35
CA GLU A 32 18.85 0.10 -16.04
C GLU A 32 18.83 -0.04 -17.56
N ASP A 33 18.28 -1.16 -18.07
CA ASP A 33 18.02 -1.33 -19.49
C ASP A 33 16.93 -0.35 -20.00
N GLU A 34 16.61 -0.42 -21.30
CA GLU A 34 15.57 0.42 -21.91
C GLU A 34 14.22 -0.31 -22.06
N ASP A 35 14.11 -1.53 -21.54
CA ASP A 35 12.92 -2.34 -21.68
C ASP A 35 11.78 -1.86 -20.75
N ILE A 36 10.55 -2.13 -21.15
CA ILE A 36 9.37 -1.89 -20.33
C ILE A 36 9.05 -3.15 -19.55
N HIS A 37 9.06 -3.04 -18.24
CA HIS A 37 8.86 -4.14 -17.30
C HIS A 37 7.44 -4.15 -16.70
N PRO A 38 6.91 -5.31 -16.27
CA PRO A 38 5.76 -5.33 -15.39
C PRO A 38 6.13 -4.68 -14.04
N CYS A 39 5.14 -4.08 -13.39
CA CYS A 39 5.32 -3.40 -12.11
C CYS A 39 4.88 -4.28 -10.94
N MET A 40 5.67 -4.32 -9.88
CA MET A 40 5.29 -4.92 -8.60
C MET A 40 5.42 -3.90 -7.47
N LEU A 41 4.31 -3.60 -6.79
CA LEU A 41 4.31 -2.83 -5.55
C LEU A 41 4.29 -3.79 -4.36
N VAL A 42 5.40 -3.89 -3.63
CA VAL A 42 5.53 -4.70 -2.42
C VAL A 42 5.06 -3.89 -1.22
N VAL A 43 4.19 -4.49 -0.42
CA VAL A 43 3.56 -3.87 0.76
C VAL A 43 3.83 -4.76 1.99
N PRO A 44 4.87 -4.47 2.77
CA PRO A 44 5.24 -5.28 3.92
C PRO A 44 4.19 -5.22 5.03
N GLY A 45 4.18 -6.24 5.89
CA GLY A 45 3.35 -6.28 7.08
C GLY A 45 3.94 -5.52 8.28
N GLY A 46 3.46 -5.86 9.46
CA GLY A 46 3.87 -5.25 10.74
C GLY A 46 2.70 -4.80 11.59
N GLY A 47 1.50 -5.39 11.38
CA GLY A 47 0.32 -5.14 12.21
C GLY A 47 -0.18 -3.70 12.20
N TYR A 48 0.13 -2.92 11.18
CA TYR A 48 -0.09 -1.47 11.12
C TYR A 48 0.68 -0.66 12.18
N ARG A 49 1.66 -1.27 12.87
CA ARG A 49 2.48 -0.58 13.88
C ARG A 49 3.89 -0.29 13.41
N TYR A 50 4.38 -1.04 12.44
CA TYR A 50 5.67 -0.82 11.77
C TYR A 50 5.64 -1.41 10.37
N VAL A 51 6.67 -1.13 9.58
CA VAL A 51 6.88 -1.75 8.26
C VAL A 51 8.00 -2.77 8.39
N SER A 52 7.69 -4.05 8.12
CA SER A 52 8.62 -5.18 8.29
C SER A 52 9.70 -5.17 7.22
N SER A 53 10.95 -4.92 7.62
CA SER A 53 12.10 -4.93 6.69
C SER A 53 12.38 -6.33 6.11
N SER A 54 12.04 -7.40 6.83
CA SER A 54 12.23 -8.79 6.37
C SER A 54 11.26 -9.18 5.25
N GLU A 55 10.16 -8.46 5.08
CA GLU A 55 9.17 -8.63 4.01
C GLU A 55 9.33 -7.58 2.89
N ALA A 56 10.21 -6.62 3.05
CA ALA A 56 10.49 -5.54 2.11
C ALA A 56 11.56 -5.93 1.07
N ASP A 57 12.85 -5.75 1.42
CA ASP A 57 13.97 -5.93 0.51
C ASP A 57 14.08 -7.36 -0.05
N PRO A 58 13.92 -8.44 0.73
CA PRO A 58 14.00 -9.80 0.18
C PRO A 58 12.92 -10.07 -0.89
N ALA A 59 11.68 -9.65 -0.65
CA ALA A 59 10.60 -9.80 -1.62
C ALA A 59 10.85 -8.95 -2.86
N ALA A 60 11.28 -7.69 -2.68
CA ALA A 60 11.60 -6.80 -3.78
C ALA A 60 12.69 -7.38 -4.68
N ARG A 61 13.77 -7.91 -4.12
CA ARG A 61 14.85 -8.55 -4.89
C ARG A 61 14.39 -9.78 -5.64
N THR A 62 13.49 -10.56 -5.06
CA THR A 62 12.93 -11.76 -5.72
C THR A 62 12.16 -11.37 -6.98
N PHE A 63 11.25 -10.41 -6.91
CA PHE A 63 10.51 -9.93 -8.07
C PHE A 63 11.40 -9.19 -9.08
N TYR A 64 12.35 -8.40 -8.59
CA TYR A 64 13.33 -7.75 -9.45
C TYR A 64 14.13 -8.78 -10.27
N SER A 65 14.63 -9.85 -9.64
CA SER A 65 15.33 -10.94 -10.33
C SER A 65 14.44 -11.72 -11.30
N ALA A 66 13.11 -11.66 -11.12
CA ALA A 66 12.12 -12.22 -12.03
C ALA A 66 11.73 -11.27 -13.19
N GLY A 67 12.39 -10.11 -13.33
CA GLY A 67 12.18 -9.17 -14.42
C GLY A 67 11.12 -8.11 -14.19
N TYR A 68 10.69 -7.87 -12.95
CA TYR A 68 9.81 -6.76 -12.59
C TYR A 68 10.61 -5.50 -12.26
N ASN A 69 10.07 -4.34 -12.58
CA ASN A 69 10.44 -3.13 -11.87
C ASN A 69 9.60 -3.09 -10.58
N VAL A 70 10.29 -2.99 -9.44
CA VAL A 70 9.69 -3.20 -8.11
C VAL A 70 9.77 -1.93 -7.29
N PHE A 71 8.71 -1.69 -6.54
CA PHE A 71 8.61 -0.59 -5.59
C PHE A 71 8.15 -1.13 -4.25
N VAL A 72 8.76 -0.67 -3.16
CA VAL A 72 8.36 -1.05 -1.80
C VAL A 72 7.71 0.14 -1.15
N LEU A 73 6.48 -0.03 -0.67
CA LEU A 73 5.74 1.02 0.03
C LEU A 73 6.04 0.95 1.54
N ALA A 74 6.52 2.05 2.10
CA ALA A 74 6.45 2.32 3.51
C ALA A 74 5.27 3.26 3.76
N TYR A 75 4.17 2.70 4.24
CA TYR A 75 2.90 3.39 4.47
C TYR A 75 2.79 3.90 5.91
N THR A 76 1.80 4.73 6.21
CA THR A 76 1.52 5.24 7.55
C THR A 76 1.24 4.11 8.54
N VAL A 77 1.96 4.12 9.65
CA VAL A 77 1.84 3.16 10.75
C VAL A 77 1.59 3.85 12.08
N ASN A 78 1.00 3.13 13.02
CA ASN A 78 0.53 3.67 14.29
C ASN A 78 1.64 3.69 15.35
N TYR A 79 2.26 4.84 15.55
CA TYR A 79 3.25 5.06 16.61
C TYR A 79 2.67 5.60 17.92
N LEU A 80 1.55 6.32 17.85
CA LEU A 80 1.01 7.11 18.98
C LEU A 80 -0.26 6.53 19.58
N ASP A 81 -0.62 5.28 19.24
CA ASP A 81 -1.90 4.64 19.59
C ASP A 81 -3.15 5.42 19.13
N GLU A 82 -3.00 6.30 18.14
CA GLU A 82 -4.10 6.98 17.47
C GLU A 82 -4.56 6.18 16.24
N PRO A 83 -5.86 5.96 16.04
CA PRO A 83 -6.37 5.16 14.92
C PRO A 83 -5.94 5.72 13.57
N LEU A 84 -5.44 4.86 12.68
CA LEU A 84 -5.02 5.26 11.34
C LEU A 84 -6.19 5.50 10.38
N LYS A 85 -7.32 4.83 10.63
CA LYS A 85 -8.51 4.89 9.77
C LYS A 85 -8.17 4.56 8.33
N LEU A 86 -8.51 5.45 7.38
CA LEU A 86 -8.29 5.25 5.95
C LEU A 86 -6.89 5.69 5.48
N GLN A 87 -6.05 6.26 6.33
CA GLN A 87 -4.77 6.82 5.89
C GLN A 87 -3.87 5.80 5.15
N PRO A 88 -3.65 4.57 5.65
CA PRO A 88 -2.86 3.59 4.89
C PRO A 88 -3.47 3.24 3.52
N LEU A 89 -4.81 3.19 3.43
CA LEU A 89 -5.50 2.94 2.16
C LEU A 89 -5.33 4.11 1.18
N MET A 90 -5.33 5.35 1.67
CA MET A 90 -4.99 6.52 0.87
C MET A 90 -3.54 6.47 0.39
N ASP A 91 -2.61 6.03 1.24
CA ASP A 91 -1.18 5.91 0.90
C ASP A 91 -0.96 4.92 -0.25
N ILE A 92 -1.51 3.71 -0.16
CA ILE A 92 -1.33 2.71 -1.23
C ILE A 92 -2.05 3.12 -2.51
N ALA A 93 -3.23 3.75 -2.42
CA ALA A 93 -3.94 4.27 -3.57
C ALA A 93 -3.13 5.37 -4.29
N ARG A 94 -2.53 6.30 -3.53
CA ARG A 94 -1.62 7.34 -4.05
C ARG A 94 -0.39 6.71 -4.69
N ALA A 95 0.24 5.72 -4.06
CA ALA A 95 1.41 5.03 -4.60
C ALA A 95 1.12 4.39 -5.96
N VAL A 96 -0.01 3.70 -6.12
CA VAL A 96 -0.41 3.11 -7.41
C VAL A 96 -0.64 4.18 -8.47
N ARG A 97 -1.29 5.29 -8.13
CA ARG A 97 -1.52 6.41 -9.06
C ARG A 97 -0.22 7.06 -9.52
N ILE A 98 0.71 7.31 -8.59
CA ILE A 98 2.05 7.84 -8.90
C ILE A 98 2.81 6.93 -9.87
N LEU A 99 2.81 5.62 -9.61
CA LEU A 99 3.49 4.65 -10.48
C LEU A 99 2.89 4.64 -11.87
N ARG A 100 1.56 4.72 -12.01
CA ARG A 100 0.89 4.81 -13.31
C ARG A 100 1.17 6.13 -14.03
N TYR A 101 1.13 7.24 -13.30
CA TYR A 101 1.42 8.56 -13.85
C TYR A 101 2.86 8.66 -14.39
N HIS A 102 3.80 8.14 -13.64
CA HIS A 102 5.22 8.14 -13.99
C HIS A 102 5.68 6.87 -14.72
N ALA A 103 4.77 6.12 -15.34
CA ALA A 103 5.08 4.82 -15.93
C ALA A 103 6.25 4.87 -16.91
N GLY A 104 6.32 5.90 -17.77
CA GLY A 104 7.43 6.07 -18.70
C GLY A 104 8.77 6.29 -18.01
N ALA A 105 8.81 7.14 -16.98
CA ALA A 105 10.03 7.41 -16.22
C ALA A 105 10.48 6.20 -15.39
N CYS A 106 9.53 5.41 -14.91
CA CYS A 106 9.77 4.18 -14.17
C CYS A 106 9.99 2.95 -15.05
N ARG A 107 9.88 3.08 -16.38
CA ARG A 107 9.95 1.99 -17.35
C ARG A 107 9.04 0.81 -17.00
N ILE A 108 7.80 1.11 -16.63
CA ILE A 108 6.78 0.11 -16.31
C ILE A 108 5.62 0.16 -17.31
N ASP A 109 4.99 -0.99 -17.50
CA ASP A 109 3.71 -1.07 -18.20
C ASP A 109 2.59 -0.70 -17.21
N PRO A 110 1.89 0.42 -17.39
CA PRO A 110 0.83 0.86 -16.46
C PRO A 110 -0.39 -0.06 -16.43
N SER A 111 -0.53 -0.97 -17.39
CA SER A 111 -1.57 -2.00 -17.45
C SER A 111 -1.17 -3.34 -16.82
N ARG A 112 0.04 -3.43 -16.29
CA ARG A 112 0.62 -4.63 -15.66
C ARG A 112 1.20 -4.31 -14.30
N LEU A 113 0.42 -3.62 -13.45
CA LEU A 113 0.79 -3.26 -12.09
C LEU A 113 0.12 -4.20 -11.11
N ALA A 114 0.93 -5.04 -10.47
CA ALA A 114 0.51 -5.94 -9.41
C ALA A 114 0.92 -5.40 -8.03
N VAL A 115 0.16 -5.77 -7.00
CA VAL A 115 0.51 -5.53 -5.59
C VAL A 115 0.84 -6.86 -4.91
N CYS A 116 1.84 -6.88 -4.04
CA CYS A 116 2.19 -8.04 -3.24
C CYS A 116 2.29 -7.63 -1.78
N GLY A 117 1.37 -8.12 -0.95
CA GLY A 117 1.31 -7.77 0.46
C GLY A 117 1.54 -8.96 1.40
N PHE A 118 1.98 -8.64 2.61
CA PHE A 118 2.25 -9.61 3.68
C PHE A 118 1.50 -9.22 4.95
N SER A 119 0.80 -10.16 5.60
CA SER A 119 0.10 -9.91 6.87
C SER A 119 -0.81 -8.68 6.80
N ALA A 120 -0.57 -7.63 7.61
CA ALA A 120 -1.29 -6.35 7.55
C ALA A 120 -1.09 -5.62 6.21
N GLY A 121 0.07 -5.75 5.56
CA GLY A 121 0.29 -5.24 4.20
C GLY A 121 -0.54 -5.98 3.15
N ALA A 122 -0.79 -7.28 3.34
CA ALA A 122 -1.71 -8.03 2.50
C ALA A 122 -3.17 -7.62 2.72
N HIS A 123 -3.57 -7.28 3.96
CA HIS A 123 -4.85 -6.65 4.23
C HIS A 123 -4.97 -5.31 3.49
N LEU A 124 -3.92 -4.49 3.51
CA LEU A 124 -3.90 -3.20 2.82
C LEU A 124 -4.01 -3.37 1.29
N CYS A 125 -3.31 -4.35 0.71
CA CYS A 125 -3.47 -4.71 -0.70
C CYS A 125 -4.89 -5.17 -1.04
N ALA A 126 -5.48 -6.02 -0.20
CA ALA A 126 -6.85 -6.51 -0.37
C ALA A 126 -7.87 -5.37 -0.21
N SER A 127 -7.66 -4.46 0.77
CA SER A 127 -8.49 -3.24 0.93
C SER A 127 -8.48 -2.40 -0.35
N LEU A 128 -7.30 -2.21 -0.96
CA LEU A 128 -7.22 -1.50 -2.23
C LEU A 128 -7.99 -2.23 -3.35
N CYS A 129 -7.90 -3.56 -3.42
CA CYS A 129 -8.61 -4.33 -4.45
C CYS A 129 -10.12 -4.14 -4.41
N VAL A 130 -10.72 -4.02 -3.23
CA VAL A 130 -12.18 -3.93 -3.06
C VAL A 130 -12.68 -2.49 -2.91
N HIS A 131 -11.86 -1.56 -2.43
CA HIS A 131 -12.24 -0.18 -2.14
C HIS A 131 -11.54 0.88 -3.00
N TYR A 132 -10.82 0.48 -4.07
CA TYR A 132 -10.08 1.44 -4.91
C TYR A 132 -10.94 2.59 -5.47
N ALA A 133 -12.23 2.34 -5.69
CA ALA A 133 -13.18 3.32 -6.22
C ALA A 133 -13.67 4.32 -5.17
N ASP A 134 -13.59 3.98 -3.88
CA ASP A 134 -14.04 4.81 -2.77
C ASP A 134 -12.99 5.87 -2.40
N ILE A 135 -11.73 5.70 -2.83
CA ILE A 135 -10.61 6.56 -2.46
C ILE A 135 -10.29 7.53 -3.58
N SER A 136 -10.74 8.76 -3.42
CA SER A 136 -10.33 9.87 -4.28
C SER A 136 -8.92 10.37 -3.90
N ASP A 137 -8.24 10.96 -4.87
CA ASP A 137 -6.97 11.63 -4.63
C ASP A 137 -7.19 13.14 -4.54
N PRO A 138 -6.67 13.82 -3.51
CA PRO A 138 -6.84 15.27 -3.37
C PRO A 138 -6.03 16.05 -4.41
N ASP A 139 -4.97 15.48 -4.98
CA ASP A 139 -4.18 16.12 -6.01
C ASP A 139 -4.83 15.96 -7.39
N PRO A 140 -5.17 17.06 -8.09
CA PRO A 140 -5.74 17.02 -9.43
C PRO A 140 -4.90 16.26 -10.45
N GLU A 141 -3.58 16.21 -10.27
CA GLU A 141 -2.66 15.49 -11.15
C GLU A 141 -2.91 13.98 -11.13
N TYR A 142 -3.31 13.43 -9.98
CA TYR A 142 -3.54 11.99 -9.78
C TYR A 142 -5.01 11.59 -9.72
N SER A 143 -5.91 12.55 -9.54
CA SER A 143 -7.34 12.31 -9.25
C SER A 143 -8.08 11.50 -10.32
N SER A 144 -7.69 11.61 -11.60
CA SER A 144 -8.29 10.87 -12.70
C SER A 144 -7.68 9.49 -12.95
N ILE A 145 -6.58 9.15 -12.26
CA ILE A 145 -5.85 7.91 -12.43
C ILE A 145 -6.45 6.83 -11.53
N SER A 146 -6.72 5.66 -12.09
CA SER A 146 -7.26 4.53 -11.31
C SER A 146 -6.23 4.01 -10.31
N ALA A 147 -6.65 3.80 -9.06
CA ALA A 147 -5.86 3.13 -8.04
C ALA A 147 -6.04 1.60 -8.06
N ARG A 148 -6.90 1.05 -8.94
CA ARG A 148 -7.15 -0.39 -9.03
C ARG A 148 -5.89 -1.14 -9.48
N PRO A 149 -5.35 -2.10 -8.71
CA PRO A 149 -4.25 -2.95 -9.19
C PRO A 149 -4.77 -3.95 -10.25
N ASP A 150 -3.90 -4.41 -11.15
CA ASP A 150 -4.24 -5.38 -12.19
C ASP A 150 -4.18 -6.82 -11.65
N ALA A 151 -3.39 -7.06 -10.59
CA ALA A 151 -3.31 -8.32 -9.88
C ALA A 151 -2.88 -8.09 -8.42
N ALA A 152 -3.19 -9.05 -7.56
CA ALA A 152 -2.76 -9.03 -6.16
C ALA A 152 -2.24 -10.39 -5.71
N ILE A 153 -1.13 -10.38 -4.96
CA ILE A 153 -0.58 -11.51 -4.22
C ILE A 153 -0.76 -11.21 -2.73
N LEU A 154 -1.53 -12.03 -2.03
CA LEU A 154 -1.85 -11.83 -0.62
C LEU A 154 -1.24 -12.97 0.20
N SER A 155 -0.15 -12.68 0.90
CA SER A 155 0.55 -13.66 1.72
C SER A 155 0.08 -13.57 3.18
N TYR A 156 -0.45 -14.67 3.73
CA TYR A 156 -1.01 -14.77 5.09
C TYR A 156 -1.78 -13.51 5.55
N PRO A 157 -2.77 -13.07 4.77
CA PRO A 157 -3.43 -11.80 4.98
C PRO A 157 -4.26 -11.77 6.27
N VAL A 158 -4.27 -10.61 6.93
CA VAL A 158 -5.36 -10.24 7.82
C VAL A 158 -6.54 -9.88 6.92
N ILE A 159 -7.72 -10.52 7.07
CA ILE A 159 -8.86 -10.26 6.17
C ILE A 159 -10.10 -9.84 6.96
N THR A 160 -10.49 -10.62 7.97
CA THR A 160 -11.73 -10.40 8.74
C THR A 160 -11.49 -9.56 9.98
N ALA A 161 -12.39 -8.64 10.28
CA ALA A 161 -12.52 -7.96 11.56
C ALA A 161 -13.42 -8.73 12.56
N GLY A 162 -13.99 -9.87 12.14
CA GLY A 162 -14.92 -10.68 12.91
C GLY A 162 -14.28 -11.54 13.99
N LYS A 163 -14.87 -12.73 14.25
CA LYS A 163 -14.46 -13.64 15.33
C LYS A 163 -12.99 -14.06 15.27
N TYR A 164 -12.44 -14.22 14.09
CA TYR A 164 -11.07 -14.70 13.84
C TYR A 164 -10.09 -13.57 13.51
N ALA A 165 -10.47 -12.33 13.80
CA ALA A 165 -9.65 -11.16 13.55
C ALA A 165 -8.29 -11.21 14.24
N HIS A 166 -7.28 -10.72 13.57
CA HIS A 166 -6.03 -10.31 14.23
C HIS A 166 -6.26 -8.95 14.92
N ARG A 167 -6.78 -8.99 16.14
CA ARG A 167 -7.34 -7.82 16.86
C ARG A 167 -6.36 -6.67 16.98
N ASP A 168 -5.07 -6.96 17.21
CA ASP A 168 -4.05 -5.90 17.37
C ASP A 168 -3.87 -5.06 16.11
N SER A 169 -3.96 -5.69 14.92
CA SER A 169 -3.93 -4.96 13.64
C SER A 169 -5.16 -4.07 13.47
N PHE A 170 -6.36 -4.56 13.79
CA PHE A 170 -7.57 -3.75 13.72
C PHE A 170 -7.60 -2.64 14.77
N THR A 171 -7.06 -2.89 15.97
CA THR A 171 -6.89 -1.84 16.98
C THR A 171 -5.95 -0.75 16.52
N ALA A 172 -4.83 -1.11 15.87
CA ALA A 172 -3.91 -0.12 15.32
C ALA A 172 -4.53 0.67 14.16
N LEU A 173 -5.31 -0.01 13.31
CA LEU A 173 -5.94 0.60 12.15
C LEU A 173 -7.15 1.46 12.53
N LEU A 174 -8.10 0.92 13.28
CA LEU A 174 -9.41 1.51 13.52
C LEU A 174 -9.58 2.10 14.93
N GLY A 175 -8.73 1.70 15.87
CA GLY A 175 -8.87 2.05 17.28
C GLY A 175 -9.61 0.97 18.07
N LYS A 176 -9.57 1.11 19.41
CA LYS A 176 -10.23 0.18 20.34
C LYS A 176 -11.76 0.32 20.32
N ASP A 177 -12.24 1.52 20.00
CA ASP A 177 -13.64 1.90 20.01
C ASP A 177 -14.23 1.98 18.59
N ALA A 178 -13.63 1.23 17.63
CA ALA A 178 -14.14 1.15 16.27
C ALA A 178 -15.60 0.67 16.26
N ASP A 179 -16.45 1.36 15.52
CA ASP A 179 -17.84 0.98 15.39
C ASP A 179 -18.03 -0.20 14.41
N GLU A 180 -19.24 -0.77 14.42
CA GLU A 180 -19.57 -1.93 13.60
C GLU A 180 -19.42 -1.66 12.10
N LYS A 181 -19.68 -0.43 11.64
CA LYS A 181 -19.54 -0.05 10.22
C LYS A 181 -18.09 0.03 9.79
N GLU A 182 -17.22 0.56 10.64
CA GLU A 182 -15.79 0.60 10.39
C GLU A 182 -15.20 -0.81 10.34
N LEU A 183 -15.60 -1.68 11.24
CA LEU A 183 -15.19 -3.09 11.26
C LEU A 183 -15.72 -3.83 10.03
N GLU A 184 -16.97 -3.63 9.66
CA GLU A 184 -17.58 -4.22 8.47
C GLU A 184 -16.87 -3.75 7.18
N TYR A 185 -16.61 -2.46 7.03
CA TYR A 185 -15.90 -1.90 5.87
C TYR A 185 -14.50 -2.49 5.69
N MET A 186 -13.82 -2.82 6.79
CA MET A 186 -12.49 -3.44 6.78
C MET A 186 -12.51 -4.98 6.90
N SER A 187 -13.69 -5.61 6.92
CA SER A 187 -13.89 -7.06 6.79
C SER A 187 -14.01 -7.43 5.32
N LEU A 188 -12.86 -7.60 4.67
CA LEU A 188 -12.74 -7.60 3.21
C LEU A 188 -13.41 -8.79 2.53
N GLU A 189 -13.65 -9.90 3.26
CA GLU A 189 -14.42 -11.04 2.80
C GLU A 189 -15.85 -10.69 2.40
N ASN A 190 -16.39 -9.58 2.90
CA ASN A 190 -17.76 -9.12 2.64
C ASN A 190 -17.86 -8.22 1.39
N HIS A 191 -16.72 -7.82 0.81
CA HIS A 191 -16.65 -6.85 -0.29
C HIS A 191 -16.12 -7.44 -1.61
N VAL A 192 -15.94 -8.76 -1.68
CA VAL A 192 -15.51 -9.45 -2.91
C VAL A 192 -16.67 -9.50 -3.90
N THR A 193 -16.44 -8.99 -5.12
CA THR A 193 -17.43 -8.92 -6.21
C THR A 193 -16.99 -9.74 -7.43
#